data_40930db76d5ba495f672de2f9dd85217
#
_entry.id   40930db76d5ba495f672de2f9dd85217
#
_cell.length_a   1.000
_cell.length_b   1.000
_cell.length_c   1.000
_cell.angle_alpha   90.00
_cell.angle_beta   90.00
_cell.angle_gamma   90.00
#
_symmetry.space_group_name_H-M   'P 1'
#
loop_
_entity.id
_entity.type
_entity.pdbx_description
1 polymer ?
#
loop_
_entity_poly.entity_id
_entity_poly.type
_entity_poly.pdbx_seq_one_letter_code
_entity_poly.pdbx_strand_id
1 'polypeptide(L)'
;TERERPGRCDVKRAQAMGSPSGPIYGRLKRGEVVNLPDGRRINGQTLCGPDLPGRSLVYCTDTIFCENAVELAHQADVLIHEATFSHQDAEMAYQRLHSTSTMAAQVALSAQVKQLIMTHFSPRYAPGNAIQLEDLLTEAQAIFPNTRMARDFYTYEIARQEPRALAAAGK
;
A
#
# COMPACT_ATOMS: atom_id res chain seq x y z
N THR A 1 -0.71 -6.12 6.67
CA THR A 1 0.38 -5.12 6.57
C THR A 1 1.73 -5.78 6.83
N GLU A 2 2.72 -5.48 5.99
CA GLU A 2 4.11 -5.86 6.19
C GLU A 2 4.71 -5.02 7.34
N ARG A 3 5.63 -5.59 8.13
CA ARG A 3 6.29 -4.83 9.21
C ARG A 3 7.18 -3.73 8.63
N GLU A 4 7.28 -2.62 9.36
CA GLU A 4 8.28 -1.58 9.12
C GLU A 4 9.70 -2.16 9.11
N ARG A 5 10.56 -1.55 8.34
CA ARG A 5 11.97 -1.95 8.24
C ARG A 5 12.85 -0.79 8.66
N PRO A 6 13.92 -1.07 9.41
CA PRO A 6 14.88 -0.04 9.75
C PRO A 6 15.41 0.67 8.51
N GLY A 7 15.51 1.99 8.59
CA GLY A 7 16.06 2.82 7.55
C GLY A 7 17.50 2.44 7.17
N ARG A 8 17.95 2.95 6.03
CA ARG A 8 19.33 2.72 5.58
C ARG A 8 20.30 3.48 6.48
N CYS A 9 21.30 2.76 7.03
CA CYS A 9 22.35 3.37 7.82
C CYS A 9 23.52 3.82 6.94
N ASP A 10 24.09 4.97 7.28
CA ASP A 10 25.31 5.48 6.66
C ASP A 10 26.54 4.77 7.24
N VAL A 11 26.89 3.65 6.60
CA VAL A 11 28.04 2.83 7.01
C VAL A 11 29.36 3.60 6.88
N LYS A 12 29.50 4.46 5.85
CA LYS A 12 30.73 5.27 5.65
C LYS A 12 30.92 6.24 6.80
N ARG A 13 29.84 6.91 7.23
CA ARG A 13 29.89 7.81 8.38
C ARG A 13 30.19 7.07 9.69
N ALA A 14 29.58 5.88 9.89
CA ALA A 14 29.88 5.04 11.04
C ALA A 14 31.37 4.64 11.10
N GLN A 15 31.95 4.24 9.96
CA GLN A 15 33.38 3.93 9.84
C GLN A 15 34.25 5.16 10.12
N ALA A 16 33.90 6.32 9.58
CA ALA A 16 34.61 7.57 9.87
C ALA A 16 34.61 7.94 11.37
N MET A 17 33.55 7.54 12.09
CA MET A 17 33.42 7.68 13.54
C MET A 17 34.21 6.59 14.32
N GLY A 18 34.90 5.69 13.63
CA GLY A 18 35.70 4.63 14.25
C GLY A 18 34.96 3.34 14.57
N SER A 19 33.75 3.16 14.00
CA SER A 19 33.02 1.90 14.18
C SER A 19 33.74 0.74 13.48
N PRO A 20 34.05 -0.35 14.18
CA PRO A 20 34.59 -1.54 13.54
C PRO A 20 33.52 -2.20 12.67
N SER A 21 33.96 -2.92 11.63
CA SER A 21 33.08 -3.74 10.82
C SER A 21 32.52 -4.92 11.61
N GLY A 22 31.28 -5.33 11.34
CA GLY A 22 30.72 -6.53 11.95
C GLY A 22 29.33 -6.33 12.60
N PRO A 23 28.99 -7.14 13.60
CA PRO A 23 27.64 -7.18 14.22
C PRO A 23 27.18 -5.85 14.82
N ILE A 24 28.11 -4.94 15.10
CA ILE A 24 27.83 -3.59 15.62
C ILE A 24 26.85 -2.81 14.71
N TYR A 25 26.92 -3.02 13.38
CA TYR A 25 26.00 -2.37 12.44
C TYR A 25 24.56 -2.83 12.62
N GLY A 26 24.34 -4.07 13.03
CA GLY A 26 22.99 -4.56 13.36
C GLY A 26 22.40 -3.83 14.56
N ARG A 27 23.20 -3.51 15.56
CA ARG A 27 22.80 -2.73 16.74
C ARG A 27 22.54 -1.27 16.38
N LEU A 28 23.44 -0.65 15.63
CA LEU A 28 23.26 0.72 15.14
C LEU A 28 21.99 0.85 14.27
N LYS A 29 21.72 -0.16 13.43
CA LYS A 29 20.53 -0.21 12.58
C LYS A 29 19.22 -0.30 13.38
N ARG A 30 19.25 -0.85 14.58
CA ARG A 30 18.11 -0.83 15.52
C ARG A 30 18.00 0.47 16.33
N GLY A 31 18.84 1.47 16.03
CA GLY A 31 18.86 2.75 16.74
C GLY A 31 19.55 2.72 18.09
N GLU A 32 20.28 1.63 18.42
CA GLU A 32 20.97 1.51 19.69
C GLU A 32 22.17 2.47 19.78
N VAL A 33 22.48 2.90 21.01
CA VAL A 33 23.75 3.57 21.29
C VAL A 33 24.82 2.52 21.57
N VAL A 34 25.93 2.59 20.85
CA VAL A 34 27.05 1.65 20.97
C VAL A 34 28.28 2.37 21.50
N ASN A 35 28.89 1.80 22.53
CA ASN A 35 30.18 2.28 23.04
C ASN A 35 31.32 1.60 22.29
N LEU A 36 32.24 2.40 21.77
CA LEU A 36 33.47 1.90 21.15
C LEU A 36 34.53 1.58 22.19
N PRO A 37 35.56 0.74 21.85
CA PRO A 37 36.64 0.39 22.78
C PRO A 37 37.44 1.59 23.27
N ASP A 38 37.48 2.68 22.51
CA ASP A 38 38.16 3.93 22.83
C ASP A 38 37.32 4.90 23.68
N GLY A 39 36.13 4.46 24.16
CA GLY A 39 35.24 5.24 25.00
C GLY A 39 34.27 6.16 24.22
N ARG A 40 34.38 6.29 22.90
CA ARG A 40 33.43 7.06 22.09
C ARG A 40 32.10 6.35 22.00
N ARG A 41 31.04 7.13 21.83
CA ARG A 41 29.68 6.61 21.72
C ARG A 41 29.12 6.95 20.33
N ILE A 42 28.52 5.96 19.67
CA ILE A 42 27.84 6.13 18.40
C ILE A 42 26.34 5.89 18.62
N ASN A 43 25.52 6.86 18.26
CA ASN A 43 24.08 6.73 18.32
C ASN A 43 23.55 6.26 16.94
N GLY A 44 22.94 5.09 16.89
CA GLY A 44 22.37 4.53 15.68
C GLY A 44 21.28 5.40 15.07
N GLN A 45 20.46 6.07 15.88
CA GLN A 45 19.39 6.95 15.39
C GLN A 45 19.92 8.13 14.55
N THR A 46 21.13 8.62 14.82
CA THR A 46 21.73 9.73 14.04
C THR A 46 22.43 9.27 12.78
N LEU A 47 22.65 7.95 12.64
CA LEU A 47 23.32 7.33 11.50
C LEU A 47 22.37 6.68 10.51
N CYS A 48 21.18 6.32 10.95
CA CYS A 48 20.23 5.63 10.12
C CYS A 48 19.10 6.59 9.72
N GLY A 49 18.62 6.48 8.50
CA GLY A 49 17.43 7.17 8.05
C GLY A 49 16.19 6.68 8.82
N PRO A 50 15.06 7.36 8.63
CA PRO A 50 13.80 6.94 9.24
C PRO A 50 13.42 5.52 8.79
N ASP A 51 12.66 4.84 9.63
CA ASP A 51 12.13 3.53 9.29
C ASP A 51 11.27 3.63 8.03
N LEU A 52 11.33 2.59 7.21
CA LEU A 52 10.57 2.50 5.98
C LEU A 52 9.25 1.79 6.27
N PRO A 53 8.11 2.38 5.90
CA PRO A 53 6.82 1.74 6.11
C PRO A 53 6.77 0.40 5.37
N GLY A 54 6.10 -0.56 5.98
CA GLY A 54 5.75 -1.81 5.33
C GLY A 54 4.67 -1.59 4.27
N ARG A 55 4.57 -2.52 3.32
CA ARG A 55 3.48 -2.50 2.35
C ARG A 55 2.19 -2.97 3.01
N SER A 56 1.09 -2.39 2.57
CA SER A 56 -0.25 -2.72 3.08
C SER A 56 -1.17 -3.14 1.93
N LEU A 57 -1.93 -4.20 2.17
CA LEU A 57 -2.98 -4.69 1.29
C LEU A 57 -4.22 -4.92 2.13
N VAL A 58 -5.34 -4.43 1.65
CA VAL A 58 -6.68 -4.66 2.21
C VAL A 58 -7.52 -5.40 1.19
N TYR A 59 -8.29 -6.37 1.65
CA TYR A 59 -9.20 -7.15 0.83
C TYR A 59 -10.62 -7.07 1.42
N CYS A 60 -11.55 -6.52 0.63
CA CYS A 60 -12.97 -6.40 0.96
C CYS A 60 -13.78 -7.16 -0.09
N THR A 61 -14.53 -8.14 0.34
CA THR A 61 -15.39 -8.95 -0.52
C THR A 61 -16.79 -9.06 0.08
N ASP A 62 -17.78 -9.24 -0.78
CA ASP A 62 -19.19 -9.44 -0.45
C ASP A 62 -19.70 -8.40 0.56
N THR A 63 -19.61 -7.14 0.19
CA THR A 63 -19.99 -6.00 1.03
C THR A 63 -20.61 -4.88 0.20
N ILE A 64 -21.56 -4.17 0.78
CA ILE A 64 -21.95 -2.86 0.28
C ILE A 64 -20.92 -1.80 0.69
N PHE A 65 -21.04 -0.59 0.14
CA PHE A 65 -20.30 0.54 0.67
C PHE A 65 -20.52 0.68 2.18
N CYS A 66 -19.45 0.74 2.96
CA CYS A 66 -19.53 1.00 4.39
C CYS A 66 -18.28 1.75 4.90
N GLU A 67 -18.48 2.56 5.93
CA GLU A 67 -17.40 3.34 6.55
C GLU A 67 -16.29 2.46 7.12
N ASN A 68 -16.63 1.26 7.62
CA ASN A 68 -15.63 0.32 8.15
C ASN A 68 -14.64 -0.12 7.05
N ALA A 69 -15.09 -0.26 5.80
CA ALA A 69 -14.19 -0.58 4.67
C ALA A 69 -13.26 0.60 4.36
N VAL A 70 -13.76 1.83 4.45
CA VAL A 70 -12.96 3.06 4.28
C VAL A 70 -11.90 3.17 5.38
N GLU A 71 -12.29 2.97 6.63
CA GLU A 71 -11.39 3.02 7.78
C GLU A 71 -10.31 1.93 7.70
N LEU A 72 -10.71 0.69 7.40
CA LEU A 72 -9.77 -0.44 7.24
C LEU A 72 -8.75 -0.20 6.13
N ALA A 73 -9.20 0.39 5.01
CA ALA A 73 -8.37 0.62 3.83
C ALA A 73 -7.56 1.93 3.89
N HIS A 74 -7.69 2.72 4.98
CA HIS A 74 -7.08 4.03 5.05
C HIS A 74 -5.58 4.01 4.72
N GLN A 75 -5.19 4.75 3.67
CA GLN A 75 -3.82 4.88 3.14
C GLN A 75 -3.15 3.56 2.75
N ALA A 76 -3.91 2.50 2.47
CA ALA A 76 -3.34 1.24 2.01
C ALA A 76 -2.64 1.40 0.64
N ASP A 77 -1.59 0.59 0.42
CA ASP A 77 -0.94 0.55 -0.90
C ASP A 77 -1.86 -0.06 -1.95
N VAL A 78 -2.62 -1.08 -1.58
CA VAL A 78 -3.59 -1.74 -2.45
C VAL A 78 -4.87 -2.05 -1.68
N LEU A 79 -5.99 -1.66 -2.27
CA LEU A 79 -7.31 -2.14 -1.91
C LEU A 79 -7.78 -3.10 -3.01
N ILE A 80 -8.07 -4.34 -2.65
CA ILE A 80 -8.83 -5.27 -3.47
C ILE A 80 -10.27 -5.21 -2.97
N HIS A 81 -11.21 -4.87 -3.83
CA HIS A 81 -12.62 -4.70 -3.45
C HIS A 81 -13.53 -5.37 -4.46
N GLU A 82 -14.60 -5.98 -3.98
CA GLU A 82 -15.63 -6.46 -4.87
C GLU A 82 -16.28 -5.32 -5.66
N ALA A 83 -16.72 -5.61 -6.87
CA ALA A 83 -17.45 -4.71 -7.75
C ALA A 83 -18.42 -5.55 -8.59
N THR A 84 -19.33 -6.22 -7.91
CA THR A 84 -20.21 -7.22 -8.49
C THR A 84 -21.12 -6.62 -9.56
N PHE A 85 -21.50 -5.34 -9.39
CA PHE A 85 -22.49 -4.67 -10.25
C PHE A 85 -21.96 -3.38 -10.89
N SER A 86 -22.56 -3.01 -12.04
CA SER A 86 -22.39 -1.69 -12.63
C SER A 86 -23.14 -0.63 -11.82
N HIS A 87 -22.85 0.64 -12.06
CA HIS A 87 -23.58 1.74 -11.45
C HIS A 87 -25.08 1.70 -11.76
N GLN A 88 -25.45 1.28 -12.97
CA GLN A 88 -26.86 1.18 -13.39
C GLN A 88 -27.64 0.15 -12.57
N ASP A 89 -26.97 -0.87 -12.06
CA ASP A 89 -27.57 -1.94 -11.24
C ASP A 89 -27.47 -1.66 -9.72
N ALA A 90 -27.28 -0.39 -9.30
CA ALA A 90 -27.04 -0.02 -7.90
C ALA A 90 -28.16 -0.48 -6.94
N GLU A 91 -29.43 -0.45 -7.37
CA GLU A 91 -30.54 -0.95 -6.55
C GLU A 91 -30.42 -2.45 -6.30
N MET A 92 -30.07 -3.21 -7.34
CA MET A 92 -29.83 -4.65 -7.22
C MET A 92 -28.60 -4.95 -6.35
N ALA A 93 -27.53 -4.18 -6.48
CA ALA A 93 -26.36 -4.28 -5.63
C ALA A 93 -26.75 -4.15 -4.16
N TYR A 94 -27.53 -3.13 -3.82
CA TYR A 94 -28.03 -2.91 -2.47
C TYR A 94 -28.88 -4.08 -1.95
N GLN A 95 -29.85 -4.56 -2.76
CA GLN A 95 -30.71 -5.69 -2.39
C GLN A 95 -29.94 -7.00 -2.16
N ARG A 96 -28.81 -7.17 -2.87
CA ARG A 96 -27.95 -8.36 -2.79
C ARG A 96 -26.80 -8.21 -1.81
N LEU A 97 -26.67 -7.07 -1.16
CA LEU A 97 -25.59 -6.72 -0.23
C LEU A 97 -24.20 -6.76 -0.89
N HIS A 98 -24.14 -6.30 -2.14
CA HIS A 98 -22.92 -6.17 -2.92
C HIS A 98 -22.64 -4.72 -3.33
N SER A 99 -21.44 -4.47 -3.79
CA SER A 99 -21.01 -3.16 -4.29
C SER A 99 -21.14 -3.03 -5.80
N THR A 100 -21.32 -1.78 -6.24
CA THR A 100 -21.07 -1.41 -7.62
C THR A 100 -19.61 -1.02 -7.83
N SER A 101 -19.19 -0.95 -9.12
CA SER A 101 -17.89 -0.38 -9.54
C SER A 101 -17.65 1.01 -8.96
N THR A 102 -18.67 1.86 -8.97
CA THR A 102 -18.59 3.22 -8.41
C THR A 102 -18.51 3.24 -6.89
N MET A 103 -19.18 2.32 -6.18
CA MET A 103 -19.04 2.18 -4.72
C MET A 103 -17.63 1.74 -4.33
N ALA A 104 -17.06 0.76 -5.03
CA ALA A 104 -15.68 0.32 -4.79
C ALA A 104 -14.68 1.47 -5.01
N ALA A 105 -14.86 2.26 -6.08
CA ALA A 105 -14.04 3.42 -6.36
C ALA A 105 -14.20 4.53 -5.31
N GLN A 106 -15.43 4.73 -4.78
CA GLN A 106 -15.68 5.69 -3.71
C GLN A 106 -14.98 5.29 -2.40
N VAL A 107 -14.99 3.99 -2.04
CA VAL A 107 -14.21 3.49 -0.90
C VAL A 107 -12.72 3.78 -1.11
N ALA A 108 -12.19 3.49 -2.28
CA ALA A 108 -10.78 3.72 -2.60
C ALA A 108 -10.38 5.20 -2.50
N LEU A 109 -11.24 6.09 -3.02
CA LEU A 109 -11.04 7.55 -2.96
C LEU A 109 -11.09 8.05 -1.52
N SER A 110 -12.13 7.68 -0.76
CA SER A 110 -12.32 8.12 0.62
C SER A 110 -11.22 7.59 1.54
N ALA A 111 -10.77 6.36 1.33
CA ALA A 111 -9.68 5.75 2.07
C ALA A 111 -8.28 6.23 1.64
N GLN A 112 -8.18 7.01 0.55
CA GLN A 112 -6.90 7.50 0.02
C GLN A 112 -5.90 6.37 -0.29
N VAL A 113 -6.38 5.24 -0.82
CA VAL A 113 -5.51 4.14 -1.21
C VAL A 113 -4.66 4.53 -2.43
N LYS A 114 -3.55 3.83 -2.66
CA LYS A 114 -2.70 4.11 -3.83
C LYS A 114 -3.19 3.41 -5.09
N GLN A 115 -3.79 2.23 -4.95
CA GLN A 115 -4.30 1.42 -6.05
C GLN A 115 -5.57 0.69 -5.63
N LEU A 116 -6.59 0.73 -6.49
CA LEU A 116 -7.76 -0.14 -6.41
C LEU A 116 -7.64 -1.28 -7.42
N ILE A 117 -7.93 -2.50 -7.00
CA ILE A 117 -8.10 -3.66 -7.85
C ILE A 117 -9.51 -4.21 -7.63
N MET A 118 -10.37 -4.08 -8.63
CA MET A 118 -11.73 -4.59 -8.57
C MET A 118 -11.75 -6.10 -8.90
N THR A 119 -12.65 -6.82 -8.25
CA THR A 119 -12.85 -8.26 -8.41
C THR A 119 -14.31 -8.65 -8.20
N HIS A 120 -14.63 -9.95 -8.26
CA HIS A 120 -15.96 -10.49 -7.95
C HIS A 120 -17.08 -9.96 -8.87
N PHE A 121 -16.83 -9.94 -10.17
CA PHE A 121 -17.78 -9.41 -11.16
C PHE A 121 -18.93 -10.39 -11.44
N SER A 122 -20.15 -9.88 -11.61
CA SER A 122 -21.29 -10.69 -12.04
C SER A 122 -21.10 -11.20 -13.48
N PRO A 123 -21.43 -12.47 -13.76
CA PRO A 123 -21.43 -13.00 -15.14
C PRO A 123 -22.32 -12.25 -16.12
N ARG A 124 -23.23 -11.41 -15.66
CA ARG A 124 -24.09 -10.58 -16.50
C ARG A 124 -23.33 -9.57 -17.37
N TYR A 125 -22.10 -9.27 -17.03
CA TYR A 125 -21.22 -8.34 -17.77
C TYR A 125 -20.23 -9.08 -18.66
N ALA A 126 -20.54 -10.33 -19.03
CA ALA A 126 -19.74 -11.10 -19.97
C ALA A 126 -19.73 -10.43 -21.37
N PRO A 127 -18.69 -10.68 -22.17
CA PRO A 127 -18.58 -10.15 -23.53
C PRO A 127 -19.85 -10.40 -24.37
N GLY A 128 -20.29 -9.38 -25.10
CA GLY A 128 -21.50 -9.43 -25.93
C GLY A 128 -22.78 -8.95 -25.25
N ASN A 129 -22.77 -8.67 -23.96
CA ASN A 129 -23.90 -8.05 -23.25
C ASN A 129 -23.87 -6.52 -23.43
N ALA A 130 -25.00 -5.85 -23.14
CA ALA A 130 -25.15 -4.40 -23.30
C ALA A 130 -24.20 -3.59 -22.43
N ILE A 131 -23.90 -4.10 -21.23
CA ILE A 131 -22.88 -3.57 -20.32
C ILE A 131 -21.83 -4.68 -20.15
N GLN A 132 -20.57 -4.32 -20.24
CA GLN A 132 -19.44 -5.25 -20.15
C GLN A 132 -18.49 -4.84 -19.00
N LEU A 133 -17.50 -5.68 -18.71
CA LEU A 133 -16.54 -5.41 -17.62
C LEU A 133 -15.75 -4.12 -17.84
N GLU A 134 -15.47 -3.77 -19.09
CA GLU A 134 -14.78 -2.54 -19.48
C GLU A 134 -15.56 -1.29 -19.10
N ASP A 135 -16.89 -1.38 -19.12
CA ASP A 135 -17.78 -0.27 -18.70
C ASP A 135 -17.66 -0.08 -17.19
N LEU A 136 -17.66 -1.16 -16.41
CA LEU A 136 -17.45 -1.10 -14.96
C LEU A 136 -16.09 -0.48 -14.60
N LEU A 137 -15.05 -0.81 -15.38
CA LEU A 137 -13.74 -0.21 -15.20
C LEU A 137 -13.78 1.29 -15.48
N THR A 138 -14.43 1.70 -16.55
CA THR A 138 -14.58 3.10 -16.94
C THR A 138 -15.35 3.90 -15.88
N GLU A 139 -16.45 3.35 -15.36
CA GLU A 139 -17.22 3.95 -14.26
C GLU A 139 -16.34 4.18 -13.01
N ALA A 140 -15.57 3.18 -12.63
CA ALA A 140 -14.70 3.26 -11.47
C ALA A 140 -13.54 4.25 -11.67
N GLN A 141 -12.92 4.25 -12.85
CA GLN A 141 -11.81 5.15 -13.18
C GLN A 141 -12.22 6.62 -13.26
N ALA A 142 -13.48 6.89 -13.57
CA ALA A 142 -14.02 8.25 -13.52
C ALA A 142 -14.00 8.85 -12.10
N ILE A 143 -14.06 8.01 -11.05
CA ILE A 143 -14.02 8.39 -9.64
C ILE A 143 -12.60 8.25 -9.07
N PHE A 144 -11.97 7.12 -9.32
CA PHE A 144 -10.63 6.79 -8.85
C PHE A 144 -9.76 6.26 -10.00
N PRO A 145 -8.97 7.13 -10.66
CA PRO A 145 -8.21 6.78 -11.87
C PRO A 145 -7.26 5.60 -11.70
N ASN A 146 -6.67 5.42 -10.50
CA ASN A 146 -5.78 4.30 -10.21
C ASN A 146 -6.55 3.00 -9.94
N THR A 147 -7.46 2.64 -10.84
CA THR A 147 -8.28 1.44 -10.76
C THR A 147 -7.87 0.43 -11.83
N ARG A 148 -7.84 -0.85 -11.44
CA ARG A 148 -7.61 -2.00 -12.31
C ARG A 148 -8.68 -3.06 -12.07
N MET A 149 -8.89 -3.94 -13.06
CA MET A 149 -9.68 -5.16 -12.90
C MET A 149 -8.77 -6.36 -12.67
N ALA A 150 -9.13 -7.21 -11.71
CA ALA A 150 -8.56 -8.53 -11.59
C ALA A 150 -9.15 -9.47 -12.65
N ARG A 151 -8.39 -10.49 -13.00
CA ARG A 151 -8.79 -11.67 -13.78
C ARG A 151 -8.04 -12.87 -13.25
N ASP A 152 -8.44 -14.04 -13.64
CA ASP A 152 -7.76 -15.27 -13.20
C ASP A 152 -6.26 -15.18 -13.49
N PHE A 153 -5.47 -15.56 -12.51
CA PHE A 153 -3.99 -15.51 -12.54
C PHE A 153 -3.40 -14.08 -12.66
N TYR A 154 -4.19 -13.03 -12.38
CA TYR A 154 -3.67 -11.67 -12.37
C TYR A 154 -2.64 -11.49 -11.25
N THR A 155 -1.48 -10.98 -11.59
CA THR A 155 -0.41 -10.67 -10.64
C THR A 155 -0.21 -9.16 -10.58
N TYR A 156 -0.20 -8.63 -9.37
CA TYR A 156 0.12 -7.23 -9.10
C TYR A 156 1.27 -7.13 -8.10
N GLU A 157 2.34 -6.47 -8.48
CA GLU A 157 3.49 -6.25 -7.60
C GLU A 157 3.35 -4.91 -6.87
N ILE A 158 3.32 -4.97 -5.54
CA ILE A 158 3.37 -3.77 -4.71
C ILE A 158 4.83 -3.35 -4.56
N ALA A 159 5.24 -2.30 -5.27
CA ALA A 159 6.59 -1.79 -5.19
C ALA A 159 6.94 -1.35 -3.76
N ARG A 160 8.16 -1.65 -3.34
CA ARG A 160 8.69 -1.15 -2.06
C ARG A 160 9.09 0.31 -2.20
N GLN A 161 8.80 1.11 -1.18
CA GLN A 161 9.32 2.47 -1.13
C GLN A 161 10.84 2.43 -0.98
N GLU A 162 11.54 3.10 -1.89
CA GLU A 162 12.98 3.32 -1.77
C GLU A 162 13.26 4.35 -0.67
N PRO A 163 14.34 4.15 0.12
CA PRO A 163 14.75 5.15 1.09
C PRO A 163 15.02 6.47 0.36
N ARG A 164 14.37 7.55 0.75
CA ARG A 164 14.82 8.88 0.33
C ARG A 164 16.30 9.02 0.68
N ALA A 165 17.12 9.38 -0.30
CA ALA A 165 18.53 9.69 -0.04
C ALA A 165 18.58 10.67 1.14
N LEU A 166 19.37 10.36 2.18
CA LEU A 166 19.65 11.29 3.24
C LEU A 166 20.14 12.57 2.56
N ALA A 167 19.38 13.67 2.69
CA ALA A 167 19.85 14.95 2.24
C ALA A 167 21.22 15.17 2.85
N ALA A 168 22.23 15.38 2.01
CA ALA A 168 23.56 15.70 2.49
C ALA A 168 23.41 16.91 3.41
N ALA A 169 23.63 16.69 4.72
CA ALA A 169 23.67 17.78 5.69
C ALA A 169 24.72 18.77 5.17
N GLY A 170 24.26 19.93 4.75
CA GLY A 170 25.11 20.98 4.25
C GLY A 170 26.27 21.28 5.21
N LYS A 171 27.35 21.65 4.60
CA LYS A 171 28.62 22.06 5.22
C LYS A 171 28.41 23.08 6.32
#